data_d47ce11debcd8f03a1979eb0fbcdb690
#
_entry.id   d47ce11debcd8f03a1979eb0fbcdb690
#
_cell.length_a   1.000
_cell.length_b   1.000
_cell.length_c   1.000
_cell.angle_alpha   90.00
_cell.angle_beta   90.00
_cell.angle_gamma   90.00
#
_symmetry.space_group_name_H-M   'P 1'
#
loop_
_entity.id
_entity.type
_entity.pdbx_description
1 polymer ?
#
loop_
_entity_poly.entity_id
_entity_poly.type
_entity_poly.pdbx_seq_one_letter_code
_entity_poly.pdbx_strand_id
1 'polypeptide(L)'
;MRSLTLILGLLAGVLLANPPSSTMKVVFSDDFNGDALDETKWTYDGNKECISLKGGKLIISLKQRPDGWQGSAVSTRNKFTQVQGYFEASIRYNGNKGHHGAFVVKNLEKTEPPAAALYYECFGEDKLVPWARLADNRGVRDVHPPKNGLNLTPGLVTKKFNTYGILWNDRGFAWYFNDRQILKMDKLDVKEPMLLHLGNWVSDFEVKDLVASKLPDDVEVDWVKIYK
;
A
#
# COMPACT_ATOMS: atom_id res chain seq x y z
N MET A 1 19.43 15.68 -58.56
CA MET A 1 18.37 14.81 -57.98
C MET A 1 18.71 14.58 -56.53
N ARG A 2 17.97 15.20 -55.61
CA ARG A 2 18.18 15.03 -54.15
C ARG A 2 17.13 14.05 -53.65
N SER A 3 17.60 12.89 -53.15
CA SER A 3 16.76 11.87 -52.56
C SER A 3 16.27 12.33 -51.20
N LEU A 4 14.94 12.41 -51.01
CA LEU A 4 14.27 12.73 -49.77
C LEU A 4 13.98 11.44 -49.02
N THR A 5 14.78 11.12 -47.99
CA THR A 5 14.55 9.95 -47.15
C THR A 5 13.49 10.30 -46.12
N LEU A 6 12.30 9.75 -46.28
CA LEU A 6 11.18 9.87 -45.33
C LEU A 6 11.45 8.95 -44.13
N ILE A 7 11.83 9.53 -42.99
CA ILE A 7 11.91 8.77 -41.72
C ILE A 7 10.50 8.66 -41.14
N LEU A 8 9.88 7.50 -41.32
CA LEU A 8 8.64 7.15 -40.64
C LEU A 8 8.96 6.84 -39.17
N GLY A 9 8.76 7.82 -38.28
CA GLY A 9 8.83 7.60 -36.84
C GLY A 9 7.65 6.72 -36.40
N LEU A 10 7.93 5.47 -36.05
CA LEU A 10 6.97 4.63 -35.33
C LEU A 10 6.73 5.24 -33.94
N LEU A 11 5.64 5.99 -33.77
CA LEU A 11 5.08 6.24 -32.43
C LEU A 11 4.56 4.88 -31.92
N ALA A 12 5.35 4.20 -31.12
CA ALA A 12 4.88 3.12 -30.29
C ALA A 12 3.89 3.72 -29.29
N GLY A 13 2.60 3.68 -29.61
CA GLY A 13 1.53 4.00 -28.67
C GLY A 13 1.64 3.03 -27.50
N VAL A 14 2.04 3.52 -26.34
CA VAL A 14 1.90 2.80 -25.08
C VAL A 14 0.40 2.64 -24.89
N LEU A 15 -0.12 1.47 -25.22
CA LEU A 15 -1.45 1.05 -24.80
C LEU A 15 -1.44 1.05 -23.26
N LEU A 16 -1.97 2.11 -22.66
CA LEU A 16 -2.25 2.14 -21.23
C LEU A 16 -3.30 1.06 -20.99
N ALA A 17 -2.89 -0.08 -20.46
CA ALA A 17 -3.83 -1.08 -20.02
C ALA A 17 -4.74 -0.43 -18.97
N ASN A 18 -6.05 -0.61 -19.11
CA ASN A 18 -6.99 -0.14 -18.10
C ASN A 18 -6.65 -0.75 -16.74
N PRO A 19 -6.85 -0.01 -15.62
CA PRO A 19 -6.63 -0.57 -14.29
C PRO A 19 -7.54 -1.79 -14.09
N PRO A 20 -7.14 -2.77 -13.27
CA PRO A 20 -7.93 -3.98 -12.99
C PRO A 20 -9.35 -3.65 -12.52
N SER A 21 -9.53 -2.57 -11.76
CA SER A 21 -10.81 -2.08 -11.25
C SER A 21 -11.85 -1.80 -12.35
N SER A 22 -11.44 -1.50 -13.57
CA SER A 22 -12.36 -1.18 -14.68
C SER A 22 -13.24 -2.35 -15.15
N THR A 23 -12.88 -3.58 -14.83
CA THR A 23 -13.59 -4.81 -15.26
C THR A 23 -14.04 -5.70 -14.11
N MET A 24 -13.77 -5.31 -12.86
CA MET A 24 -14.07 -6.09 -11.67
C MET A 24 -15.19 -5.46 -10.85
N LYS A 25 -15.86 -6.27 -10.02
CA LYS A 25 -16.89 -5.80 -9.09
C LYS A 25 -16.30 -5.42 -7.74
N VAL A 26 -16.75 -4.30 -7.15
CA VAL A 26 -16.45 -3.95 -5.75
C VAL A 26 -17.15 -4.95 -4.83
N VAL A 27 -16.39 -5.58 -3.93
CA VAL A 27 -16.86 -6.53 -2.91
C VAL A 27 -16.67 -6.03 -1.48
N PHE A 28 -15.82 -5.01 -1.29
CA PHE A 28 -15.62 -4.30 -0.04
C PHE A 28 -15.26 -2.85 -0.36
N SER A 29 -15.78 -1.90 0.42
CA SER A 29 -15.39 -0.50 0.32
C SER A 29 -15.62 0.25 1.63
N ASP A 30 -14.80 1.29 1.84
CA ASP A 30 -15.01 2.30 2.87
C ASP A 30 -14.48 3.64 2.36
N ASP A 31 -15.25 4.70 2.54
CA ASP A 31 -14.92 6.08 2.20
C ASP A 31 -14.70 6.95 3.45
N PHE A 32 -14.71 6.32 4.63
CA PHE A 32 -14.43 6.92 5.94
C PHE A 32 -15.25 8.17 6.28
N ASN A 33 -16.46 8.29 5.72
CA ASN A 33 -17.36 9.44 5.93
C ASN A 33 -18.11 9.42 7.26
N GLY A 34 -17.90 8.40 8.10
CA GLY A 34 -18.49 8.31 9.43
C GLY A 34 -17.81 9.21 10.48
N ASP A 35 -18.40 9.27 11.68
CA ASP A 35 -17.83 9.96 12.83
C ASP A 35 -16.81 9.11 13.61
N ALA A 36 -16.83 7.79 13.40
CA ALA A 36 -15.92 6.82 14.00
C ALA A 36 -15.65 5.67 13.02
N LEU A 37 -14.54 4.96 13.23
CA LEU A 37 -14.19 3.78 12.44
C LEU A 37 -15.29 2.72 12.54
N ASP A 38 -15.74 2.22 11.40
CA ASP A 38 -16.75 1.15 11.34
C ASP A 38 -16.16 -0.18 11.80
N GLU A 39 -16.38 -0.53 13.07
CA GLU A 39 -15.87 -1.78 13.66
C GLU A 39 -16.54 -3.05 13.08
N THR A 40 -17.55 -2.92 12.22
CA THR A 40 -18.05 -4.07 11.44
C THR A 40 -17.15 -4.40 10.25
N LYS A 41 -16.36 -3.43 9.77
CA LYS A 41 -15.41 -3.54 8.65
C LYS A 41 -13.96 -3.64 9.11
N TRP A 42 -13.61 -2.98 10.23
CA TRP A 42 -12.24 -2.78 10.68
C TRP A 42 -11.98 -3.28 12.10
N THR A 43 -10.76 -3.73 12.30
CA THR A 43 -10.17 -4.06 13.59
C THR A 43 -9.02 -3.10 13.86
N TYR A 44 -8.91 -2.59 15.08
CA TYR A 44 -7.74 -1.82 15.50
C TYR A 44 -6.57 -2.78 15.79
N ASP A 45 -5.46 -2.58 15.10
CA ASP A 45 -4.22 -3.33 15.31
C ASP A 45 -3.17 -2.43 15.98
N GLY A 46 -3.47 -1.98 17.20
CA GLY A 46 -2.62 -1.08 17.98
C GLY A 46 -3.42 -0.06 18.79
N ASN A 47 -2.84 1.11 19.03
CA ASN A 47 -3.44 2.13 19.88
C ASN A 47 -4.57 2.90 19.17
N LYS A 48 -5.80 2.72 19.64
CA LYS A 48 -7.00 3.41 19.12
C LYS A 48 -6.86 4.95 19.12
N GLU A 49 -6.12 5.54 20.06
CA GLU A 49 -5.94 6.99 20.14
C GLU A 49 -5.09 7.57 18.99
N CYS A 50 -4.39 6.71 18.24
CA CYS A 50 -3.68 7.10 17.02
C CYS A 50 -4.56 7.04 15.78
N ILE A 51 -5.82 6.59 15.91
CA ILE A 51 -6.78 6.46 14.82
C ILE A 51 -7.89 7.46 14.99
N SER A 52 -8.23 8.18 13.93
CA SER A 52 -9.38 9.08 13.91
C SER A 52 -9.96 9.18 12.51
N LEU A 53 -11.24 9.58 12.41
CA LEU A 53 -11.85 10.00 11.15
C LEU A 53 -11.97 11.52 11.16
N LYS A 54 -11.56 12.16 10.07
CA LYS A 54 -11.65 13.61 9.93
C LYS A 54 -11.80 14.04 8.47
N GLY A 55 -12.85 14.78 8.19
CA GLY A 55 -13.09 15.30 6.84
C GLY A 55 -13.23 14.21 5.78
N GLY A 56 -13.94 13.12 6.11
CA GLY A 56 -14.12 11.98 5.22
C GLY A 56 -12.84 11.19 4.96
N LYS A 57 -11.95 11.08 5.96
CA LYS A 57 -10.68 10.36 5.83
C LYS A 57 -10.34 9.62 7.10
N LEU A 58 -9.72 8.45 6.95
CA LEU A 58 -9.03 7.76 8.03
C LEU A 58 -7.66 8.43 8.24
N ILE A 59 -7.38 8.82 9.47
CA ILE A 59 -6.11 9.40 9.90
C ILE A 59 -5.41 8.41 10.83
N ILE A 60 -4.21 7.99 10.47
CA ILE A 60 -3.35 7.11 11.27
C ILE A 60 -2.14 7.92 11.70
N SER A 61 -2.15 8.39 12.94
CA SER A 61 -1.13 9.29 13.47
C SER A 61 0.03 8.52 14.10
N LEU A 62 1.25 9.02 13.92
CA LEU A 62 2.35 8.71 14.83
C LEU A 62 2.40 9.81 15.90
N LYS A 63 2.42 9.42 17.18
CA LYS A 63 2.42 10.34 18.33
C LYS A 63 3.56 10.03 19.28
N GLN A 64 4.08 11.07 19.91
CA GLN A 64 4.98 10.91 21.06
C GLN A 64 4.17 10.63 22.33
N ARG A 65 4.66 9.69 23.13
CA ARG A 65 4.13 9.31 24.45
C ARG A 65 5.25 9.32 25.49
N PRO A 66 4.93 9.33 26.79
CA PRO A 66 5.97 9.27 27.85
C PRO A 66 6.86 8.04 27.76
N ASP A 67 6.33 6.92 27.25
CA ASP A 67 7.01 5.62 27.10
C ASP A 67 7.63 5.40 25.72
N GLY A 68 7.61 6.41 24.83
CA GLY A 68 8.22 6.36 23.51
C GLY A 68 7.31 6.82 22.36
N TRP A 69 7.51 6.25 21.19
CA TRP A 69 6.76 6.56 19.98
C TRP A 69 5.66 5.53 19.77
N GLN A 70 4.45 6.00 19.51
CA GLN A 70 3.31 5.14 19.24
C GLN A 70 2.71 5.44 17.88
N GLY A 71 2.74 4.41 17.02
CA GLY A 71 1.94 4.30 15.83
C GLY A 71 0.75 3.38 16.04
N SER A 72 0.00 3.15 15.00
CA SER A 72 -1.14 2.23 15.00
C SER A 72 -1.44 1.74 13.60
N ALA A 73 -2.40 0.83 13.54
CA ALA A 73 -2.94 0.34 12.30
C ALA A 73 -4.41 -0.05 12.44
N VAL A 74 -5.06 -0.20 11.29
CA VAL A 74 -6.37 -0.84 11.15
C VAL A 74 -6.28 -1.94 10.11
N SER A 75 -7.06 -2.99 10.28
CA SER A 75 -7.13 -4.08 9.32
C SER A 75 -8.53 -4.63 9.15
N THR A 76 -8.74 -5.36 8.08
CA THR A 76 -9.98 -6.12 7.87
C THR A 76 -9.96 -7.49 8.57
N ARG A 77 -9.04 -7.71 9.53
CA ARG A 77 -8.92 -8.94 10.32
C ARG A 77 -10.25 -9.33 10.96
N ASN A 78 -10.65 -10.60 10.82
CA ASN A 78 -11.90 -11.15 11.36
C ASN A 78 -13.19 -10.45 10.85
N LYS A 79 -13.08 -9.55 9.87
CA LYS A 79 -14.21 -8.82 9.29
C LYS A 79 -14.37 -9.15 7.81
N PHE A 80 -13.29 -9.01 7.03
CA PHE A 80 -13.29 -9.28 5.60
C PHE A 80 -11.94 -9.83 5.15
N THR A 81 -11.98 -10.88 4.34
CA THR A 81 -10.81 -11.42 3.63
C THR A 81 -11.20 -11.81 2.21
N GLN A 82 -10.24 -11.84 1.30
CA GLN A 82 -10.48 -12.12 -0.11
C GLN A 82 -9.44 -13.09 -0.66
N VAL A 83 -9.90 -14.11 -1.40
CA VAL A 83 -9.06 -14.97 -2.23
C VAL A 83 -9.01 -14.38 -3.62
N GLN A 84 -7.83 -13.97 -4.06
CA GLN A 84 -7.61 -13.24 -5.30
C GLN A 84 -8.46 -11.97 -5.41
N GLY A 85 -8.06 -11.02 -6.21
CA GLY A 85 -8.75 -9.76 -6.40
C GLY A 85 -7.80 -8.60 -6.54
N TYR A 86 -8.35 -7.41 -6.64
CA TYR A 86 -7.62 -6.16 -6.70
C TYR A 86 -7.94 -5.33 -5.45
N PHE A 87 -6.92 -5.03 -4.67
CA PHE A 87 -6.99 -4.23 -3.45
C PHE A 87 -6.46 -2.85 -3.76
N GLU A 88 -7.25 -1.83 -3.52
CA GLU A 88 -6.92 -0.46 -3.91
C GLU A 88 -7.27 0.52 -2.79
N ALA A 89 -6.44 1.54 -2.62
CA ALA A 89 -6.66 2.63 -1.68
C ALA A 89 -6.14 3.95 -2.22
N SER A 90 -6.81 5.04 -1.86
CA SER A 90 -6.33 6.42 -2.06
C SER A 90 -5.65 6.87 -0.79
N ILE A 91 -4.32 7.08 -0.84
CA ILE A 91 -3.49 7.37 0.34
C ILE A 91 -2.61 8.58 0.10
N ARG A 92 -2.46 9.41 1.13
CA ARG A 92 -1.39 10.38 1.31
C ARG A 92 -0.51 9.94 2.47
N TYR A 93 0.74 9.65 2.19
CA TYR A 93 1.68 9.15 3.19
C TYR A 93 2.29 10.26 4.04
N ASN A 94 2.84 9.87 5.18
CA ASN A 94 3.64 10.70 6.07
C ASN A 94 4.83 11.37 5.35
N GLY A 95 5.14 12.61 5.75
CA GLY A 95 6.16 13.43 5.11
C GLY A 95 7.55 13.32 5.72
N ASN A 96 7.64 12.99 7.00
CA ASN A 96 8.90 12.99 7.74
C ASN A 96 9.56 11.61 7.78
N LYS A 97 10.87 11.59 8.00
CA LYS A 97 11.65 10.37 8.27
C LYS A 97 11.45 9.86 9.69
N GLY A 98 11.90 8.66 9.94
CA GLY A 98 11.95 8.04 11.27
C GLY A 98 10.75 7.18 11.58
N HIS A 99 9.81 7.09 10.65
CA HIS A 99 8.67 6.19 10.68
C HIS A 99 8.15 5.92 9.26
N HIS A 100 7.29 4.93 9.11
CA HIS A 100 6.74 4.59 7.81
C HIS A 100 5.24 4.34 7.84
N GLY A 101 4.58 4.82 6.79
CA GLY A 101 3.22 4.45 6.46
C GLY A 101 3.19 3.20 5.57
N ALA A 102 2.17 2.35 5.73
CA ALA A 102 2.05 1.14 4.94
C ALA A 102 0.62 0.80 4.52
N PHE A 103 0.51 0.26 3.31
CA PHE A 103 -0.66 -0.42 2.77
C PHE A 103 -0.23 -1.86 2.46
N VAL A 104 -0.86 -2.84 3.13
CA VAL A 104 -0.42 -4.23 3.11
C VAL A 104 -1.58 -5.16 2.82
N VAL A 105 -1.39 -6.10 1.89
CA VAL A 105 -2.30 -7.22 1.62
C VAL A 105 -1.61 -8.49 2.05
N LYS A 106 -2.14 -9.22 3.04
CA LYS A 106 -1.42 -10.33 3.68
C LYS A 106 -2.30 -11.46 4.20
N ASN A 107 -1.69 -12.65 4.29
CA ASN A 107 -2.17 -13.77 5.08
C ASN A 107 -1.08 -14.35 6.02
N LEU A 108 0.01 -13.61 6.22
CA LEU A 108 1.18 -14.02 7.02
C LEU A 108 0.93 -14.22 8.52
N GLU A 109 -0.30 -14.10 8.97
CA GLU A 109 -0.68 -14.51 10.33
C GLU A 109 -0.76 -16.02 10.48
N LYS A 110 -0.78 -16.75 9.37
CA LYS A 110 -0.53 -18.19 9.33
C LYS A 110 0.96 -18.43 9.32
N THR A 111 1.43 -19.18 10.27
CA THR A 111 2.83 -19.59 10.38
C THR A 111 3.24 -20.64 9.35
N GLU A 112 2.27 -21.22 8.62
CA GLU A 112 2.50 -22.31 7.66
C GLU A 112 2.47 -21.79 6.22
N PRO A 113 3.51 -22.10 5.42
CA PRO A 113 3.53 -21.83 3.99
C PRO A 113 2.45 -22.62 3.22
N PRO A 114 1.95 -22.10 2.08
CA PRO A 114 2.37 -20.87 1.43
C PRO A 114 1.67 -19.63 1.99
N ALA A 115 2.45 -18.58 2.29
CA ALA A 115 1.94 -17.31 2.79
C ALA A 115 2.62 -16.13 2.08
N ALA A 116 1.94 -15.00 2.02
CA ALA A 116 2.47 -13.77 1.44
C ALA A 116 2.04 -12.52 2.21
N ALA A 117 2.89 -11.51 2.19
CA ALA A 117 2.52 -10.14 2.49
C ALA A 117 3.06 -9.23 1.38
N LEU A 118 2.20 -8.41 0.85
CA LEU A 118 2.42 -7.55 -0.29
C LEU A 118 2.30 -6.12 0.19
N TYR A 119 3.35 -5.33 0.03
CA TYR A 119 3.51 -4.05 0.68
C TYR A 119 3.60 -2.89 -0.33
N TYR A 120 3.03 -1.77 0.08
CA TYR A 120 3.52 -0.43 -0.20
C TYR A 120 3.94 0.18 1.12
N GLU A 121 5.20 0.58 1.26
CA GLU A 121 5.71 1.31 2.42
C GLU A 121 6.33 2.64 1.99
N CYS A 122 6.04 3.70 2.74
CA CYS A 122 6.63 5.02 2.54
C CYS A 122 7.40 5.44 3.79
N PHE A 123 8.71 5.56 3.65
CA PHE A 123 9.66 5.90 4.72
C PHE A 123 9.89 7.42 4.86
N GLY A 124 8.88 8.22 4.50
CA GLY A 124 8.97 9.67 4.44
C GLY A 124 9.72 10.19 3.20
N GLU A 125 9.66 11.51 2.97
CA GLU A 125 10.35 12.20 1.87
C GLU A 125 10.16 11.52 0.49
N ASP A 126 8.92 11.02 0.24
CA ASP A 126 8.53 10.30 -0.99
C ASP A 126 9.33 9.00 -1.26
N LYS A 127 9.96 8.43 -0.25
CA LYS A 127 10.62 7.13 -0.36
C LYS A 127 9.60 5.99 -0.30
N LEU A 128 8.92 5.76 -1.40
CA LEU A 128 7.93 4.71 -1.57
C LEU A 128 8.59 3.42 -2.07
N VAL A 129 8.32 2.30 -1.40
CA VAL A 129 8.87 0.99 -1.73
C VAL A 129 7.73 -0.04 -1.85
N PRO A 130 7.38 -0.48 -3.07
CA PRO A 130 6.56 -1.68 -3.26
C PRO A 130 7.44 -2.92 -3.11
N TRP A 131 7.02 -3.90 -2.30
CA TRP A 131 7.77 -5.14 -2.11
C TRP A 131 6.88 -6.28 -1.63
N ALA A 132 7.42 -7.50 -1.53
CA ALA A 132 6.71 -8.65 -0.99
C ALA A 132 7.60 -9.48 -0.06
N ARG A 133 7.00 -9.98 1.02
CA ARG A 133 7.51 -11.10 1.80
C ARG A 133 6.74 -12.35 1.44
N LEU A 134 7.45 -13.36 0.97
CA LEU A 134 6.88 -14.62 0.52
C LEU A 134 7.42 -15.76 1.39
N ALA A 135 6.53 -16.64 1.82
CA ALA A 135 6.88 -17.87 2.51
C ALA A 135 6.38 -19.07 1.70
N ASP A 136 7.26 -19.98 1.34
CA ASP A 136 6.96 -21.24 0.66
C ASP A 136 7.82 -22.38 1.24
N ASN A 137 7.78 -23.55 0.62
CA ASN A 137 8.57 -24.72 1.04
C ASN A 137 10.10 -24.53 0.97
N ARG A 138 10.58 -23.43 0.38
CA ARG A 138 12.00 -23.03 0.31
C ARG A 138 12.39 -22.06 1.43
N GLY A 139 11.44 -21.66 2.27
CA GLY A 139 11.62 -20.71 3.35
C GLY A 139 11.00 -19.34 3.09
N VAL A 140 11.38 -18.36 3.90
CA VAL A 140 10.91 -16.98 3.80
C VAL A 140 11.91 -16.16 2.99
N ARG A 141 11.41 -15.34 2.06
CA ARG A 141 12.22 -14.42 1.27
C ARG A 141 11.52 -13.10 1.04
N ASP A 142 12.30 -12.03 1.02
CA ASP A 142 11.85 -10.71 0.64
C ASP A 142 12.19 -10.44 -0.84
N VAL A 143 11.23 -9.92 -1.57
CA VAL A 143 11.36 -9.57 -2.98
C VAL A 143 11.12 -8.09 -3.14
N HIS A 144 12.17 -7.38 -3.49
CA HIS A 144 12.16 -5.93 -3.68
C HIS A 144 12.20 -5.57 -5.17
N PRO A 145 11.72 -4.36 -5.54
CA PRO A 145 11.91 -3.86 -6.89
C PRO A 145 13.41 -3.71 -7.21
N PRO A 146 13.79 -3.59 -8.47
CA PRO A 146 15.17 -3.25 -8.85
C PRO A 146 15.66 -2.04 -8.06
N LYS A 147 16.98 -1.99 -7.78
CA LYS A 147 17.64 -1.01 -6.87
C LYS A 147 17.29 0.47 -7.09
N ASN A 148 16.78 0.83 -8.26
CA ASN A 148 16.44 2.22 -8.58
C ASN A 148 15.05 2.66 -8.08
N GLY A 149 14.28 1.77 -7.44
CA GLY A 149 12.96 2.09 -6.88
C GLY A 149 12.03 2.81 -7.85
N LEU A 150 11.04 3.48 -7.30
CA LEU A 150 10.22 4.44 -8.05
C LEU A 150 10.87 5.82 -7.95
N ASN A 151 11.36 6.35 -9.08
CA ASN A 151 11.78 7.75 -9.16
C ASN A 151 10.55 8.65 -9.11
N LEU A 152 10.17 9.08 -7.91
CA LEU A 152 9.00 9.91 -7.68
C LEU A 152 9.39 11.40 -7.65
N THR A 153 8.48 12.23 -8.16
CA THR A 153 8.60 13.68 -8.01
C THR A 153 8.45 14.05 -6.53
N PRO A 154 9.32 14.91 -5.96
CA PRO A 154 9.22 15.35 -4.58
C PRO A 154 7.82 15.89 -4.23
N GLY A 155 7.25 15.44 -3.12
CA GLY A 155 5.90 15.76 -2.66
C GLY A 155 4.79 14.98 -3.38
N LEU A 156 5.10 14.03 -4.25
CA LEU A 156 4.08 13.27 -4.97
C LEU A 156 3.25 12.41 -4.04
N VAL A 157 3.87 11.65 -3.14
CA VAL A 157 3.15 10.72 -2.25
C VAL A 157 2.90 11.29 -0.85
N THR A 158 3.68 12.30 -0.44
CA THR A 158 3.59 12.91 0.89
C THR A 158 2.73 14.18 0.95
N LYS A 159 2.45 14.81 -0.20
CA LYS A 159 1.63 16.03 -0.30
C LYS A 159 0.33 15.85 -1.08
N LYS A 160 0.16 14.71 -1.77
CA LYS A 160 -1.01 14.43 -2.60
C LYS A 160 -1.53 13.04 -2.32
N PHE A 161 -2.85 12.89 -2.46
CA PHE A 161 -3.46 11.57 -2.54
C PHE A 161 -3.12 10.91 -3.88
N ASN A 162 -2.77 9.65 -3.82
CA ASN A 162 -2.54 8.80 -4.99
C ASN A 162 -3.24 7.46 -4.79
N THR A 163 -3.52 6.76 -5.88
CA THR A 163 -4.06 5.41 -5.82
C THR A 163 -2.95 4.37 -5.80
N TYR A 164 -3.07 3.45 -4.87
CA TYR A 164 -2.16 2.31 -4.68
C TYR A 164 -2.97 1.05 -4.83
N GLY A 165 -2.58 0.19 -5.75
CA GLY A 165 -3.30 -1.03 -6.04
C GLY A 165 -2.40 -2.26 -6.00
N ILE A 166 -2.92 -3.37 -5.46
CA ILE A 166 -2.27 -4.68 -5.46
C ILE A 166 -3.24 -5.68 -6.08
N LEU A 167 -2.89 -6.21 -7.24
CA LEU A 167 -3.60 -7.29 -7.90
C LEU A 167 -3.00 -8.62 -7.49
N TRP A 168 -3.86 -9.55 -7.08
CA TRP A 168 -3.55 -10.95 -6.91
C TRP A 168 -4.49 -11.80 -7.77
N ASN A 169 -3.94 -12.59 -8.66
CA ASN A 169 -4.69 -13.52 -9.51
C ASN A 169 -3.90 -14.82 -9.77
N ASP A 170 -4.39 -15.67 -10.67
CA ASP A 170 -3.77 -16.91 -11.06
C ASP A 170 -2.41 -16.77 -11.77
N ARG A 171 -2.08 -15.55 -12.23
CA ARG A 171 -0.79 -15.22 -12.88
C ARG A 171 0.26 -14.71 -11.91
N GLY A 172 -0.12 -14.39 -10.66
CA GLY A 172 0.78 -13.85 -9.63
C GLY A 172 0.29 -12.56 -9.00
N PHE A 173 1.24 -11.69 -8.68
CA PHE A 173 0.99 -10.41 -8.01
C PHE A 173 1.44 -9.25 -8.90
N ALA A 174 0.70 -8.14 -8.86
CA ALA A 174 1.11 -6.92 -9.54
C ALA A 174 0.76 -5.68 -8.71
N TRP A 175 1.65 -4.68 -8.69
CA TRP A 175 1.47 -3.40 -8.03
C TRP A 175 1.13 -2.33 -9.05
N TYR A 176 0.17 -1.49 -8.71
CA TYR A 176 -0.30 -0.37 -9.52
C TYR A 176 -0.17 0.92 -8.73
N PHE A 177 0.33 1.95 -9.37
CA PHE A 177 0.43 3.32 -8.85
C PHE A 177 -0.23 4.26 -9.83
N ASN A 178 -1.31 4.95 -9.41
CA ASN A 178 -2.13 5.80 -10.27
C ASN A 178 -2.50 5.07 -11.58
N ASP A 179 -3.13 3.90 -11.45
CA ASP A 179 -3.60 3.03 -12.53
C ASP A 179 -2.52 2.41 -13.43
N ARG A 180 -1.24 2.70 -13.17
CA ARG A 180 -0.13 2.14 -13.94
C ARG A 180 0.53 0.98 -13.20
N GLN A 181 0.69 -0.15 -13.86
CA GLN A 181 1.46 -1.27 -13.32
C GLN A 181 2.94 -0.88 -13.19
N ILE A 182 3.49 -0.99 -11.99
CA ILE A 182 4.87 -0.60 -11.67
C ILE A 182 5.76 -1.79 -11.28
N LEU A 183 5.15 -2.87 -10.79
CA LEU A 183 5.86 -4.09 -10.40
C LEU A 183 4.96 -5.29 -10.71
N LYS A 184 5.58 -6.41 -11.07
CA LYS A 184 4.92 -7.70 -11.24
C LYS A 184 5.81 -8.79 -10.67
N MET A 185 5.18 -9.77 -10.04
CA MET A 185 5.82 -10.99 -9.55
C MET A 185 5.07 -12.22 -10.04
N ASP A 186 5.81 -13.28 -10.31
CA ASP A 186 5.25 -14.54 -10.73
C ASP A 186 4.46 -15.21 -9.60
N LYS A 187 3.65 -16.17 -9.97
CA LYS A 187 2.74 -16.90 -9.08
C LYS A 187 3.48 -17.55 -7.92
N LEU A 188 2.97 -17.28 -6.71
CA LEU A 188 3.10 -18.14 -5.55
C LEU A 188 1.73 -18.81 -5.33
N ASP A 189 1.71 -20.09 -5.05
CA ASP A 189 0.45 -20.86 -4.90
C ASP A 189 -0.20 -20.61 -3.52
N VAL A 190 -0.47 -19.34 -3.22
CA VAL A 190 -1.24 -18.93 -2.04
C VAL A 190 -2.71 -19.18 -2.32
N LYS A 191 -3.35 -19.97 -1.46
CA LYS A 191 -4.78 -20.33 -1.57
C LYS A 191 -5.62 -19.68 -0.48
N GLU A 192 -4.99 -19.34 0.62
CA GLU A 192 -5.65 -18.77 1.79
C GLU A 192 -6.00 -17.30 1.56
N PRO A 193 -7.18 -16.87 2.00
CA PRO A 193 -7.61 -15.49 1.82
C PRO A 193 -6.68 -14.51 2.51
N MET A 194 -6.50 -13.35 1.90
CA MET A 194 -5.71 -12.23 2.42
C MET A 194 -6.61 -11.15 3.01
N LEU A 195 -6.11 -10.49 4.04
CA LEU A 195 -6.70 -9.29 4.64
C LEU A 195 -5.97 -8.03 4.15
N LEU A 196 -6.63 -6.89 4.29
CA LEU A 196 -6.04 -5.58 4.10
C LEU A 196 -5.59 -4.99 5.44
N HIS A 197 -4.44 -4.31 5.46
CA HIS A 197 -3.86 -3.67 6.63
C HIS A 197 -3.30 -2.30 6.23
N LEU A 198 -3.64 -1.28 7.00
CA LEU A 198 -3.20 0.11 6.85
C LEU A 198 -2.56 0.57 8.14
N GLY A 199 -1.38 1.15 8.07
CA GLY A 199 -0.69 1.52 9.30
C GLY A 199 0.32 2.65 9.16
N ASN A 200 0.78 3.10 10.32
CA ASN A 200 1.84 4.08 10.49
C ASN A 200 2.66 3.67 11.72
N TRP A 201 3.92 3.27 11.51
CA TRP A 201 4.77 2.67 12.54
C TRP A 201 6.17 3.27 12.59
N VAL A 202 6.84 2.95 13.69
CA VAL A 202 8.28 3.16 13.86
C VAL A 202 8.96 1.80 13.95
N SER A 203 10.03 1.62 13.19
CA SER A 203 10.94 0.49 13.31
C SER A 203 12.23 0.90 14.00
N ASP A 204 12.93 -0.04 14.65
CA ASP A 204 14.18 0.22 15.38
C ASP A 204 15.25 0.89 14.52
N PHE A 205 15.30 0.57 13.22
CA PHE A 205 16.28 1.15 12.31
C PHE A 205 15.94 2.60 11.91
N GLU A 206 14.69 3.07 12.10
CA GLU A 206 14.20 4.38 11.72
C GLU A 206 14.18 5.37 12.88
N VAL A 207 13.95 4.90 14.11
CA VAL A 207 13.68 5.73 15.29
C VAL A 207 14.73 6.83 15.51
N LYS A 208 15.97 6.60 15.10
CA LYS A 208 17.07 7.58 15.16
C LYS A 208 16.86 8.82 14.30
N ASP A 209 16.03 8.71 13.27
CA ASP A 209 15.73 9.80 12.32
C ASP A 209 14.45 10.56 12.70
N LEU A 210 13.76 10.14 13.79
CA LEU A 210 12.57 10.82 14.31
C LEU A 210 12.91 12.18 14.90
N VAL A 211 12.08 13.16 14.54
CA VAL A 211 12.14 14.52 15.07
C VAL A 211 10.84 14.85 15.79
N ALA A 212 10.87 14.87 17.12
CA ALA A 212 9.69 15.08 17.98
C ALA A 212 8.85 16.31 17.60
N SER A 213 9.50 17.42 17.25
CA SER A 213 8.81 18.68 16.88
C SER A 213 8.05 18.62 15.56
N LYS A 214 8.21 17.54 14.78
CA LYS A 214 7.50 17.31 13.52
C LYS A 214 6.30 16.38 13.66
N LEU A 215 5.98 15.96 14.88
CA LEU A 215 4.85 15.10 15.17
C LEU A 215 3.66 15.88 15.74
N PRO A 216 2.41 15.42 15.55
CA PRO A 216 2.07 14.18 14.83
C PRO A 216 2.37 14.29 13.33
N ASP A 217 2.69 13.14 12.71
CA ASP A 217 2.83 13.00 11.27
C ASP A 217 1.96 11.83 10.81
N ASP A 218 1.09 12.08 9.87
CA ASP A 218 -0.08 11.25 9.60
C ASP A 218 0.03 10.52 8.27
N VAL A 219 -0.48 9.29 8.25
CA VAL A 219 -0.94 8.64 7.03
C VAL A 219 -2.44 8.91 6.92
N GLU A 220 -2.87 9.46 5.79
CA GLU A 220 -4.27 9.74 5.51
C GLU A 220 -4.79 8.82 4.41
N VAL A 221 -5.94 8.20 4.65
CA VAL A 221 -6.62 7.35 3.66
C VAL A 221 -7.98 7.94 3.33
N ASP A 222 -8.20 8.25 2.06
CA ASP A 222 -9.42 8.86 1.55
C ASP A 222 -10.50 7.78 1.34
N TRP A 223 -10.13 6.68 0.73
CA TRP A 223 -11.00 5.53 0.55
C TRP A 223 -10.21 4.24 0.34
N VAL A 224 -10.91 3.13 0.55
CA VAL A 224 -10.46 1.76 0.22
C VAL A 224 -11.52 1.06 -0.60
N LYS A 225 -11.08 0.27 -1.60
CA LYS A 225 -11.94 -0.62 -2.38
C LYS A 225 -11.24 -1.96 -2.63
N ILE A 226 -11.98 -3.05 -2.51
CA ILE A 226 -11.51 -4.38 -2.89
C ILE A 226 -12.47 -4.90 -3.96
N TYR A 227 -11.89 -5.46 -5.01
CA TYR A 227 -12.60 -5.91 -6.20
C TYR A 227 -12.38 -7.40 -6.44
N LYS A 228 -13.38 -8.03 -7.07
CA LYS A 228 -13.35 -9.41 -7.52
C LYS A 228 -13.90 -9.56 -8.94
#